data_1732064833fef43dd7235509a0be64f1
#
_entry.id   1732064833fef43dd7235509a0be64f1
#
_cell.length_a   1.000
_cell.length_b   1.000
_cell.length_c   1.000
_cell.angle_alpha   90.00
_cell.angle_beta   90.00
_cell.angle_gamma   90.00
#
_symmetry.space_group_name_H-M   'P 1'
#
loop_
_entity.id
_entity.type
_entity.pdbx_description
1 polymer ?
#
loop_
_entity_poly.entity_id
_entity_poly.type
_entity_poly.pdbx_seq_one_letter_code
_entity_poly.pdbx_strand_id
1 'polypeptide(L)'
;MRTAIPSPARKAAFALTVSAVLVTTACTGQASSGADDDASKETTINFWHAWSADSEVAGVKALVAGFEKAHPNIHVNVVGNMTDDKINQALRTGGDKAPDVISSFTTNNVGKFCSSGALVDLNPFFKKSGIDPDKTFPAAMNQYTQFDGDRCAAPLLGDAYGLYYNKTAFEKAGITSPPKTWSEFEADAKKLTITQGDTYKQLGFMPNYHGWETTTEHYMGQFSPTYFDKSGKSTVASDPAVSAAFTLQKKLVDELGGYQKLEKYRAGLGDEWGAKHPFQTGQVAMQLDGEWRLGMAVDAKPGFDIGVAPLPVPDDQADQYGKGYITGTIAGIAANSTKQNAAWEFLKYITTDTDAVVGFSNAIHNVPSTLAALKSPKLKYDPRFKTFLDIAANPNSTTAPSSINGGVYLTTIQELGYGYESGKVTDLKKGLAAAAKQIDTDIAQAK
;
A
#
# COMPACT_ATOMS: atom_id res chain seq x y z
N MET A 1 -34.36 33.98 -39.45
CA MET A 1 -34.61 33.45 -40.79
C MET A 1 -34.47 31.95 -40.67
N ARG A 2 -35.56 31.21 -40.53
CA ARG A 2 -36.39 30.58 -41.58
C ARG A 2 -35.49 29.94 -42.62
N THR A 3 -35.49 28.67 -42.92
CA THR A 3 -36.47 27.61 -43.26
C THR A 3 -35.63 26.37 -43.58
N ALA A 4 -36.00 25.13 -43.62
CA ALA A 4 -37.18 24.30 -43.50
C ALA A 4 -36.75 22.88 -43.87
N ILE A 5 -37.41 21.91 -43.28
CA ILE A 5 -37.39 20.47 -43.60
C ILE A 5 -38.09 20.21 -44.96
N PRO A 6 -37.81 19.13 -45.69
CA PRO A 6 -38.81 18.06 -45.71
C PRO A 6 -38.29 16.59 -45.79
N SER A 7 -39.03 15.70 -45.14
CA SER A 7 -39.30 14.28 -45.48
C SER A 7 -40.41 14.24 -46.58
N PRO A 8 -40.79 13.10 -47.28
CA PRO A 8 -40.94 11.74 -46.79
C PRO A 8 -40.76 10.55 -47.79
N ALA A 9 -40.71 9.34 -47.21
CA ALA A 9 -41.33 8.06 -47.59
C ALA A 9 -41.24 7.45 -49.00
N ARG A 10 -40.95 6.15 -49.07
CA ARG A 10 -41.92 5.10 -49.42
C ARG A 10 -41.38 3.65 -49.28
N LYS A 11 -42.29 2.82 -48.81
CA LYS A 11 -42.25 1.38 -48.50
C LYS A 11 -41.99 0.52 -49.75
N ALA A 12 -41.33 -0.65 -49.55
CA ALA A 12 -41.68 -1.90 -50.23
C ALA A 12 -41.27 -3.06 -49.38
N ALA A 13 -42.23 -3.89 -49.04
CA ALA A 13 -42.11 -5.13 -48.32
C ALA A 13 -41.76 -6.25 -49.30
N PHE A 14 -40.84 -7.15 -48.90
CA PHE A 14 -40.78 -8.50 -49.47
C PHE A 14 -40.57 -9.51 -48.29
N ALA A 15 -41.55 -10.35 -48.10
CA ALA A 15 -41.51 -11.45 -47.18
C ALA A 15 -40.84 -12.63 -47.86
N LEU A 16 -39.80 -13.20 -47.22
CA LEU A 16 -39.31 -14.52 -47.50
C LEU A 16 -39.11 -15.24 -46.16
N THR A 17 -39.99 -16.19 -45.93
CA THR A 17 -39.92 -17.16 -44.85
C THR A 17 -38.76 -18.14 -45.09
N VAL A 18 -37.78 -18.15 -44.20
CA VAL A 18 -36.80 -19.25 -44.08
C VAL A 18 -36.85 -19.72 -42.65
N SER A 19 -37.27 -20.97 -42.49
CA SER A 19 -37.26 -21.69 -41.23
C SER A 19 -35.81 -21.91 -40.78
N ALA A 20 -35.39 -21.29 -39.70
CA ALA A 20 -34.10 -21.53 -39.05
C ALA A 20 -34.32 -22.42 -37.82
N VAL A 21 -33.74 -23.58 -37.86
CA VAL A 21 -33.60 -24.51 -36.74
C VAL A 21 -32.76 -23.82 -35.66
N LEU A 22 -33.35 -23.57 -34.51
CA LEU A 22 -32.64 -23.12 -33.31
C LEU A 22 -31.84 -24.31 -32.75
N VAL A 23 -30.56 -24.35 -33.03
CA VAL A 23 -29.57 -25.06 -32.21
C VAL A 23 -29.15 -24.14 -31.09
N THR A 24 -29.72 -24.31 -29.91
CA THR A 24 -29.22 -23.69 -28.69
C THR A 24 -27.92 -24.33 -28.27
N THR A 25 -26.80 -23.81 -28.73
CA THR A 25 -25.50 -24.04 -28.11
C THR A 25 -25.42 -23.18 -26.88
N ALA A 26 -25.61 -23.76 -25.70
CA ALA A 26 -25.24 -23.17 -24.45
C ALA A 26 -23.71 -22.96 -24.45
N CYS A 27 -23.25 -21.76 -24.72
CA CYS A 27 -21.90 -21.38 -24.39
C CYS A 27 -21.82 -21.25 -22.85
N THR A 28 -21.54 -22.39 -22.19
CA THR A 28 -20.87 -22.31 -20.89
C THR A 28 -19.51 -21.74 -21.20
N GLY A 29 -19.29 -20.49 -20.77
CA GLY A 29 -17.99 -19.85 -20.79
C GLY A 29 -17.02 -20.62 -19.89
N GLN A 30 -16.39 -21.62 -20.47
CA GLN A 30 -15.23 -22.28 -19.93
C GLN A 30 -14.12 -21.26 -20.13
N ALA A 31 -13.63 -20.67 -19.02
CA ALA A 31 -12.38 -19.95 -19.03
C ALA A 31 -11.36 -20.87 -19.71
N SER A 32 -10.83 -20.44 -20.85
CA SER A 32 -9.77 -21.16 -21.54
C SER A 32 -8.60 -21.22 -20.56
N SER A 33 -8.34 -22.40 -20.02
CA SER A 33 -7.05 -22.72 -19.43
C SER A 33 -6.00 -22.27 -20.44
N GLY A 34 -5.15 -21.29 -20.01
CA GLY A 34 -4.09 -20.75 -20.86
C GLY A 34 -3.34 -21.88 -21.55
N ALA A 35 -3.00 -21.67 -22.81
CA ALA A 35 -2.14 -22.57 -23.54
C ALA A 35 -0.95 -22.88 -22.64
N ASP A 36 -0.62 -24.16 -22.46
CA ASP A 36 0.55 -24.63 -21.71
C ASP A 36 1.80 -24.06 -22.42
N ASP A 37 2.19 -22.84 -22.07
CA ASP A 37 3.46 -22.28 -22.54
C ASP A 37 4.58 -23.06 -21.88
N ASP A 38 5.48 -23.54 -22.71
CA ASP A 38 6.63 -24.33 -22.27
C ASP A 38 7.74 -23.36 -21.85
N ALA A 39 7.85 -23.10 -20.54
CA ALA A 39 8.87 -22.21 -19.98
C ALA A 39 10.32 -22.69 -20.25
N SER A 40 10.52 -23.87 -20.82
CA SER A 40 11.83 -24.35 -21.27
C SER A 40 12.26 -23.79 -22.63
N LYS A 41 11.34 -23.22 -23.40
CA LYS A 41 11.62 -22.61 -24.69
C LYS A 41 12.07 -21.16 -24.54
N GLU A 42 12.83 -20.69 -25.51
CA GLU A 42 13.24 -19.29 -25.59
C GLU A 42 12.00 -18.38 -25.67
N THR A 43 11.85 -17.51 -24.68
CA THR A 43 10.65 -16.68 -24.49
C THR A 43 11.04 -15.29 -23.99
N THR A 44 10.35 -14.25 -24.46
CA THR A 44 10.48 -12.89 -23.94
C THR A 44 9.21 -12.47 -23.26
N ILE A 45 9.27 -12.05 -21.99
CA ILE A 45 8.15 -11.50 -21.23
C ILE A 45 8.31 -9.98 -21.04
N ASN A 46 7.19 -9.28 -20.84
CA ASN A 46 7.17 -7.84 -20.55
C ASN A 46 6.91 -7.64 -19.06
N PHE A 47 7.84 -6.95 -18.36
CA PHE A 47 7.68 -6.52 -16.98
C PHE A 47 7.47 -5.02 -16.89
N TRP A 48 6.30 -4.60 -16.37
CA TRP A 48 5.97 -3.19 -16.16
C TRP A 48 6.02 -2.83 -14.68
N HIS A 49 6.73 -1.74 -14.35
CA HIS A 49 6.91 -1.29 -12.98
C HIS A 49 6.81 0.24 -12.82
N ALA A 50 6.54 0.70 -11.60
CA ALA A 50 6.33 2.12 -11.30
C ALA A 50 7.62 2.89 -10.96
N TRP A 51 8.73 2.24 -10.62
CA TRP A 51 9.98 2.90 -10.26
C TRP A 51 10.51 3.79 -11.37
N SER A 52 10.98 5.00 -10.99
CA SER A 52 11.44 6.03 -11.93
C SER A 52 12.75 6.69 -11.56
N ALA A 53 13.19 6.65 -10.30
CA ALA A 53 14.48 7.19 -9.88
C ALA A 53 15.64 6.34 -10.45
N ASP A 54 16.74 6.97 -10.83
CA ASP A 54 17.87 6.29 -11.48
C ASP A 54 18.43 5.11 -10.66
N SER A 55 18.53 5.26 -9.33
CA SER A 55 18.95 4.20 -8.43
C SER A 55 18.00 3.01 -8.40
N GLU A 56 16.70 3.28 -8.39
CA GLU A 56 15.65 2.26 -8.41
C GLU A 56 15.65 1.49 -9.74
N VAL A 57 15.71 2.22 -10.85
CA VAL A 57 15.80 1.64 -12.19
C VAL A 57 17.07 0.77 -12.33
N ALA A 58 18.18 1.19 -11.74
CA ALA A 58 19.40 0.36 -11.70
C ALA A 58 19.19 -0.92 -10.87
N GLY A 59 18.48 -0.84 -9.75
CA GLY A 59 18.09 -1.98 -8.91
C GLY A 59 17.24 -2.99 -9.69
N VAL A 60 16.21 -2.52 -10.41
CA VAL A 60 15.36 -3.37 -11.27
C VAL A 60 16.20 -4.05 -12.37
N LYS A 61 17.09 -3.32 -13.04
CA LYS A 61 17.98 -3.89 -14.06
C LYS A 61 18.89 -4.98 -13.50
N ALA A 62 19.42 -4.77 -12.30
CA ALA A 62 20.27 -5.77 -11.63
C ALA A 62 19.47 -7.03 -11.26
N LEU A 63 18.21 -6.87 -10.78
CA LEU A 63 17.30 -7.96 -10.46
C LEU A 63 17.00 -8.81 -11.71
N VAL A 64 16.66 -8.16 -12.82
CA VAL A 64 16.37 -8.81 -14.11
C VAL A 64 17.62 -9.53 -14.66
N ALA A 65 18.78 -8.90 -14.63
CA ALA A 65 20.02 -9.54 -15.08
C ALA A 65 20.39 -10.78 -14.24
N GLY A 66 20.09 -10.78 -12.93
CA GLY A 66 20.21 -11.94 -12.05
C GLY A 66 19.29 -13.08 -12.47
N PHE A 67 18.03 -12.75 -12.78
CA PHE A 67 17.04 -13.71 -13.27
C PHE A 67 17.48 -14.33 -14.62
N GLU A 68 17.78 -13.52 -15.63
CA GLU A 68 18.19 -14.00 -16.95
C GLU A 68 19.45 -14.88 -16.91
N LYS A 69 20.38 -14.59 -15.98
CA LYS A 69 21.54 -15.47 -15.74
C LYS A 69 21.12 -16.84 -15.19
N ALA A 70 20.11 -16.89 -14.33
CA ALA A 70 19.57 -18.15 -13.76
C ALA A 70 18.67 -18.89 -14.74
N HIS A 71 17.98 -18.17 -15.62
CA HIS A 71 17.00 -18.66 -16.61
C HIS A 71 17.33 -18.14 -18.00
N PRO A 72 18.42 -18.64 -18.66
CA PRO A 72 18.95 -18.06 -19.90
C PRO A 72 18.01 -18.15 -21.11
N ASN A 73 16.95 -18.95 -21.03
CA ASN A 73 15.92 -19.08 -22.05
C ASN A 73 14.74 -18.10 -21.84
N ILE A 74 14.70 -17.31 -20.76
CA ILE A 74 13.62 -16.34 -20.52
C ILE A 74 14.23 -14.95 -20.47
N HIS A 75 13.85 -14.10 -21.42
CA HIS A 75 14.26 -12.71 -21.50
C HIS A 75 13.18 -11.80 -20.95
N VAL A 76 13.57 -10.70 -20.28
CA VAL A 76 12.63 -9.76 -19.65
C VAL A 76 12.78 -8.37 -20.27
N ASN A 77 11.78 -7.97 -21.04
CA ASN A 77 11.65 -6.59 -21.52
C ASN A 77 11.05 -5.71 -20.44
N VAL A 78 11.83 -4.76 -19.93
CA VAL A 78 11.46 -3.92 -18.79
C VAL A 78 10.89 -2.59 -19.25
N VAL A 79 9.73 -2.21 -18.71
CA VAL A 79 9.08 -0.91 -18.95
C VAL A 79 8.81 -0.23 -17.62
N GLY A 80 9.57 0.84 -17.33
CA GLY A 80 9.49 1.58 -16.07
C GLY A 80 8.58 2.82 -16.13
N ASN A 81 8.40 3.46 -14.98
CA ASN A 81 7.61 4.69 -14.81
C ASN A 81 6.13 4.50 -15.24
N MET A 82 5.56 3.33 -14.94
CA MET A 82 4.16 3.02 -15.22
C MET A 82 3.29 3.30 -14.01
N THR A 83 2.30 4.19 -14.18
CA THR A 83 1.27 4.43 -13.16
C THR A 83 0.25 3.28 -13.14
N ASP A 84 -0.42 3.10 -12.00
CA ASP A 84 -1.49 2.09 -11.88
C ASP A 84 -2.59 2.26 -12.92
N ASP A 85 -2.91 3.49 -13.34
CA ASP A 85 -3.89 3.75 -14.41
C ASP A 85 -3.42 3.19 -15.76
N LYS A 86 -2.14 3.38 -16.12
CA LYS A 86 -1.56 2.83 -17.35
C LYS A 86 -1.51 1.30 -17.30
N ILE A 87 -1.14 0.74 -16.14
CA ILE A 87 -1.14 -0.71 -15.91
C ILE A 87 -2.57 -1.25 -16.07
N ASN A 88 -3.55 -0.67 -15.39
CA ASN A 88 -4.96 -1.06 -15.48
C ASN A 88 -5.50 -0.97 -16.91
N GLN A 89 -5.11 0.04 -17.67
CA GLN A 89 -5.50 0.17 -19.07
C GLN A 89 -4.89 -0.95 -19.92
N ALA A 90 -3.59 -1.24 -19.75
CA ALA A 90 -2.89 -2.28 -20.49
C ALA A 90 -3.42 -3.68 -20.19
N LEU A 91 -3.72 -3.98 -18.92
CA LEU A 91 -4.34 -5.24 -18.51
C LEU A 91 -5.72 -5.47 -19.16
N ARG A 92 -6.48 -4.40 -19.42
CA ARG A 92 -7.78 -4.49 -20.11
C ARG A 92 -7.66 -4.62 -21.62
N THR A 93 -6.69 -3.94 -22.24
CA THR A 93 -6.55 -3.91 -23.70
C THR A 93 -5.76 -5.10 -24.25
N GLY A 94 -4.81 -5.62 -23.49
CA GLY A 94 -3.93 -6.72 -23.92
C GLY A 94 -3.03 -6.33 -25.10
N GLY A 95 -2.54 -7.35 -25.80
CA GLY A 95 -1.69 -7.23 -27.00
C GLY A 95 -0.21 -7.50 -26.72
N ASP A 96 0.60 -7.65 -27.77
CA ASP A 96 1.99 -8.12 -27.69
C ASP A 96 2.92 -7.24 -26.85
N LYS A 97 2.57 -5.96 -26.66
CA LYS A 97 3.32 -5.00 -25.83
C LYS A 97 2.74 -4.84 -24.43
N ALA A 98 1.60 -5.47 -24.13
CA ALA A 98 1.03 -5.45 -22.79
C ALA A 98 1.95 -6.18 -21.80
N PRO A 99 1.85 -5.89 -20.50
CA PRO A 99 2.65 -6.59 -19.51
C PRO A 99 2.24 -8.06 -19.38
N ASP A 100 3.22 -8.94 -19.25
CA ASP A 100 3.05 -10.30 -18.75
C ASP A 100 3.12 -10.33 -17.23
N VAL A 101 4.02 -9.48 -16.64
CA VAL A 101 4.16 -9.27 -15.20
C VAL A 101 4.07 -7.77 -14.90
N ILE A 102 3.35 -7.43 -13.84
CA ILE A 102 3.24 -6.05 -13.34
C ILE A 102 3.78 -5.93 -11.92
N SER A 103 4.20 -4.72 -11.55
CA SER A 103 4.29 -4.31 -10.15
C SER A 103 3.50 -3.02 -9.89
N SER A 104 2.93 -2.91 -8.69
CA SER A 104 2.18 -1.74 -8.24
C SER A 104 2.56 -1.40 -6.80
N PHE A 105 2.68 -0.10 -6.48
CA PHE A 105 2.90 0.38 -5.11
C PHE A 105 1.61 0.36 -4.27
N THR A 106 0.47 0.04 -4.87
CA THR A 106 -0.84 0.13 -4.24
C THR A 106 -1.36 -1.26 -3.89
N THR A 107 -1.09 -1.73 -2.67
CA THR A 107 -1.58 -3.03 -2.17
C THR A 107 -3.11 -3.14 -2.21
N ASN A 108 -3.81 -2.02 -2.03
CA ASN A 108 -5.27 -1.95 -2.05
C ASN A 108 -5.90 -2.31 -3.41
N ASN A 109 -5.11 -2.27 -4.50
CA ASN A 109 -5.58 -2.67 -5.83
C ASN A 109 -5.80 -4.19 -5.98
N VAL A 110 -5.27 -5.01 -5.07
CA VAL A 110 -5.36 -6.48 -5.17
C VAL A 110 -6.81 -6.95 -5.27
N GLY A 111 -7.72 -6.43 -4.45
CA GLY A 111 -9.12 -6.81 -4.52
C GLY A 111 -9.77 -6.50 -5.88
N LYS A 112 -9.43 -5.38 -6.48
CA LYS A 112 -9.88 -5.00 -7.82
C LYS A 112 -9.26 -5.88 -8.91
N PHE A 113 -7.98 -6.22 -8.79
CA PHE A 113 -7.31 -7.11 -9.75
C PHE A 113 -7.88 -8.52 -9.71
N CYS A 114 -8.13 -9.07 -8.50
CA CYS A 114 -8.74 -10.36 -8.33
C CYS A 114 -10.18 -10.38 -8.88
N SER A 115 -11.03 -9.50 -8.40
CA SER A 115 -12.46 -9.50 -8.75
C SER A 115 -12.74 -9.25 -10.23
N SER A 116 -11.89 -8.45 -10.91
CA SER A 116 -12.00 -8.20 -12.35
C SER A 116 -11.38 -9.29 -13.22
N GLY A 117 -10.66 -10.25 -12.64
CA GLY A 117 -9.90 -11.24 -13.40
C GLY A 117 -8.74 -10.63 -14.21
N ALA A 118 -8.24 -9.43 -13.82
CA ALA A 118 -7.15 -8.77 -14.55
C ALA A 118 -5.79 -9.46 -14.31
N LEU A 119 -5.60 -10.05 -13.13
CA LEU A 119 -4.44 -10.87 -12.79
C LEU A 119 -4.89 -12.30 -12.50
N VAL A 120 -4.00 -13.27 -12.76
CA VAL A 120 -4.28 -14.69 -12.50
C VAL A 120 -4.24 -15.00 -11.00
N ASP A 121 -5.00 -16.01 -10.56
CA ASP A 121 -4.80 -16.61 -9.24
C ASP A 121 -3.46 -17.35 -9.18
N LEU A 122 -2.59 -16.93 -8.27
CA LEU A 122 -1.25 -17.50 -8.09
C LEU A 122 -1.23 -18.75 -7.19
N ASN A 123 -2.32 -19.08 -6.50
CA ASN A 123 -2.38 -20.26 -5.61
C ASN A 123 -1.99 -21.58 -6.32
N PRO A 124 -2.46 -21.87 -7.55
CA PRO A 124 -2.03 -23.05 -8.29
C PRO A 124 -0.52 -23.07 -8.59
N PHE A 125 0.06 -21.90 -8.91
CA PHE A 125 1.49 -21.77 -9.22
C PHE A 125 2.36 -21.97 -7.97
N PHE A 126 2.00 -21.38 -6.84
CA PHE A 126 2.66 -21.60 -5.56
C PHE A 126 2.61 -23.09 -5.16
N LYS A 127 1.43 -23.72 -5.26
CA LYS A 127 1.24 -25.13 -4.96
C LYS A 127 2.10 -26.04 -5.86
N LYS A 128 2.12 -25.79 -7.18
CA LYS A 128 2.94 -26.54 -8.15
C LYS A 128 4.43 -26.40 -7.84
N SER A 129 4.86 -25.25 -7.35
CA SER A 129 6.25 -24.97 -6.99
C SER A 129 6.63 -25.45 -5.57
N GLY A 130 5.69 -26.02 -4.81
CA GLY A 130 5.93 -26.48 -3.44
C GLY A 130 6.20 -25.35 -2.44
N ILE A 131 5.79 -24.11 -2.77
CA ILE A 131 5.96 -22.93 -1.93
C ILE A 131 4.67 -22.70 -1.14
N ASP A 132 4.82 -22.58 0.19
CA ASP A 132 3.75 -22.26 1.12
C ASP A 132 3.80 -20.75 1.43
N PRO A 133 2.88 -19.92 0.92
CA PRO A 133 2.90 -18.48 1.17
C PRO A 133 2.83 -18.09 2.64
N ASP A 134 2.11 -18.86 3.48
CA ASP A 134 1.97 -18.58 4.92
C ASP A 134 3.29 -18.78 5.69
N LYS A 135 4.20 -19.61 5.14
CA LYS A 135 5.55 -19.82 5.69
C LYS A 135 6.62 -18.96 5.01
N THR A 136 6.31 -18.40 3.86
CA THR A 136 7.26 -17.62 3.05
C THR A 136 7.19 -16.14 3.38
N PHE A 137 5.99 -15.60 3.47
CA PHE A 137 5.77 -14.15 3.62
C PHE A 137 5.36 -13.79 5.06
N PRO A 138 5.70 -12.59 5.56
CA PRO A 138 5.13 -12.03 6.78
C PRO A 138 3.59 -11.99 6.71
N ALA A 139 2.92 -12.17 7.86
CA ALA A 139 1.47 -12.30 7.92
C ALA A 139 0.71 -11.14 7.25
N ALA A 140 1.10 -9.88 7.55
CA ALA A 140 0.48 -8.72 6.94
C ALA A 140 0.69 -8.66 5.41
N MET A 141 1.90 -9.00 4.93
CA MET A 141 2.19 -9.04 3.49
C MET A 141 1.42 -10.17 2.79
N ASN A 142 1.29 -11.31 3.46
CA ASN A 142 0.48 -12.43 2.96
C ASN A 142 -1.01 -12.04 2.87
N GLN A 143 -1.51 -11.25 3.83
CA GLN A 143 -2.90 -10.81 3.87
C GLN A 143 -3.26 -9.86 2.72
N TYR A 144 -2.47 -8.81 2.46
CA TYR A 144 -2.83 -7.83 1.43
C TYR A 144 -2.71 -8.35 -0.02
N THR A 145 -2.11 -9.52 -0.23
CA THR A 145 -1.99 -10.13 -1.56
C THR A 145 -3.16 -11.02 -1.95
N GLN A 146 -4.19 -11.10 -1.11
CA GLN A 146 -5.34 -11.99 -1.28
C GLN A 146 -6.65 -11.20 -1.28
N PHE A 147 -7.64 -11.72 -1.99
CA PHE A 147 -9.01 -11.24 -1.96
C PHE A 147 -9.98 -12.39 -2.26
N ASP A 148 -10.96 -12.61 -1.38
CA ASP A 148 -12.03 -13.62 -1.51
C ASP A 148 -11.54 -15.07 -1.81
N GLY A 149 -10.39 -15.43 -1.25
CA GLY A 149 -9.75 -16.75 -1.40
C GLY A 149 -8.75 -16.85 -2.56
N ASP A 150 -8.76 -15.91 -3.50
CA ASP A 150 -7.79 -15.82 -4.58
C ASP A 150 -6.56 -15.02 -4.16
N ARG A 151 -5.39 -15.44 -4.64
CA ARG A 151 -4.13 -14.73 -4.50
C ARG A 151 -3.70 -14.16 -5.85
N CYS A 152 -4.08 -12.94 -6.16
CA CYS A 152 -3.78 -12.35 -7.47
C CYS A 152 -2.46 -11.58 -7.53
N ALA A 153 -1.73 -11.53 -6.41
CA ALA A 153 -0.43 -10.90 -6.33
C ALA A 153 0.49 -11.66 -5.35
N ALA A 154 1.78 -11.41 -5.47
CA ALA A 154 2.79 -11.74 -4.46
C ALA A 154 3.43 -10.46 -3.94
N PRO A 155 3.89 -10.40 -2.67
CA PRO A 155 4.61 -9.25 -2.16
C PRO A 155 6.02 -9.21 -2.78
N LEU A 156 6.38 -8.08 -3.36
CA LEU A 156 7.70 -7.88 -3.99
C LEU A 156 8.66 -7.17 -3.03
N LEU A 157 8.20 -6.12 -2.39
CA LEU A 157 8.86 -5.41 -1.29
C LEU A 157 7.81 -5.05 -0.25
N GLY A 158 8.22 -4.88 1.00
CA GLY A 158 7.38 -4.40 2.07
C GLY A 158 7.71 -2.96 2.43
N ASP A 159 6.70 -2.21 2.89
CA ASP A 159 6.83 -0.92 3.51
C ASP A 159 6.36 -1.04 4.96
N ALA A 160 7.22 -0.62 5.90
CA ALA A 160 6.94 -0.67 7.33
C ALA A 160 6.98 0.75 7.91
N TYR A 161 5.97 1.11 8.68
CA TYR A 161 5.87 2.44 9.28
C TYR A 161 6.35 2.43 10.72
N GLY A 162 7.12 3.46 11.08
CA GLY A 162 7.71 3.62 12.40
C GLY A 162 7.71 5.06 12.89
N LEU A 163 8.16 5.25 14.11
CA LEU A 163 8.34 6.53 14.76
C LEU A 163 9.78 6.99 14.60
N TYR A 164 9.97 8.10 13.87
CA TYR A 164 11.23 8.85 13.87
C TYR A 164 11.19 9.87 14.99
N TYR A 165 12.29 10.02 15.73
CA TYR A 165 12.38 11.00 16.80
C TYR A 165 13.76 11.65 16.90
N ASN A 166 13.79 12.91 17.29
CA ASN A 166 14.99 13.69 17.53
C ASN A 166 15.52 13.36 18.93
N LYS A 167 16.55 12.49 19.03
CA LYS A 167 17.16 12.09 20.30
C LYS A 167 17.68 13.28 21.10
N THR A 168 18.31 14.26 20.42
CA THR A 168 18.82 15.46 21.08
C THR A 168 17.70 16.29 21.72
N ALA A 169 16.52 16.35 21.07
CA ALA A 169 15.36 17.02 21.66
C ALA A 169 14.80 16.23 22.86
N PHE A 170 14.76 14.89 22.77
CA PHE A 170 14.36 13.98 23.85
C PHE A 170 15.25 14.18 25.09
N GLU A 171 16.56 14.14 24.91
CA GLU A 171 17.54 14.36 26.00
C GLU A 171 17.35 15.73 26.68
N LYS A 172 17.21 16.81 25.88
CA LYS A 172 16.95 18.16 26.40
C LYS A 172 15.63 18.26 27.17
N ALA A 173 14.64 17.47 26.79
CA ALA A 173 13.36 17.40 27.46
C ALA A 173 13.37 16.39 28.64
N GLY A 174 14.48 15.69 28.91
CA GLY A 174 14.59 14.67 29.94
C GLY A 174 13.72 13.43 29.63
N ILE A 175 13.55 13.07 28.35
CA ILE A 175 12.89 11.87 27.90
C ILE A 175 13.98 10.83 27.61
N THR A 176 13.93 9.69 28.26
CA THR A 176 15.01 8.69 28.25
C THR A 176 14.82 7.56 27.26
N SER A 177 13.60 7.39 26.74
CA SER A 177 13.23 6.33 25.79
C SER A 177 12.10 6.78 24.89
N PRO A 178 11.96 6.21 23.67
CA PRO A 178 10.79 6.46 22.84
C PRO A 178 9.52 5.92 23.50
N PRO A 179 8.35 6.55 23.28
CA PRO A 179 7.08 6.16 23.85
C PRO A 179 6.63 4.81 23.31
N LYS A 180 6.07 3.95 24.18
CA LYS A 180 5.54 2.63 23.82
C LYS A 180 4.02 2.62 23.73
N THR A 181 3.36 3.53 24.46
CA THR A 181 1.91 3.66 24.46
C THR A 181 1.49 5.04 23.99
N TRP A 182 0.22 5.18 23.60
CA TRP A 182 -0.29 6.45 23.15
C TRP A 182 -0.33 7.52 24.24
N SER A 183 -0.56 7.15 25.50
CA SER A 183 -0.46 8.10 26.63
C SER A 183 0.96 8.63 26.84
N GLU A 184 1.98 7.76 26.71
CA GLU A 184 3.39 8.20 26.74
C GLU A 184 3.69 9.13 25.55
N PHE A 185 3.22 8.77 24.35
CA PHE A 185 3.41 9.58 23.15
C PHE A 185 2.79 10.98 23.27
N GLU A 186 1.56 11.07 23.77
CA GLU A 186 0.89 12.36 24.03
C GLU A 186 1.69 13.22 25.01
N ALA A 187 2.17 12.62 26.11
CA ALA A 187 2.97 13.33 27.10
C ALA A 187 4.30 13.83 26.50
N ASP A 188 4.97 13.00 25.71
CA ASP A 188 6.21 13.37 25.05
C ASP A 188 5.98 14.43 23.97
N ALA A 189 4.92 14.32 23.15
CA ALA A 189 4.57 15.32 22.14
C ALA A 189 4.35 16.70 22.75
N LYS A 190 3.66 16.78 23.89
CA LYS A 190 3.49 18.04 24.65
C LYS A 190 4.82 18.58 25.18
N LYS A 191 5.63 17.71 25.78
CA LYS A 191 6.91 18.06 26.41
C LYS A 191 7.94 18.54 25.38
N LEU A 192 7.89 18.01 24.17
CA LEU A 192 8.74 18.38 23.04
C LEU A 192 8.24 19.62 22.30
N THR A 193 7.03 20.09 22.57
CA THR A 193 6.46 21.26 21.89
C THR A 193 7.00 22.55 22.52
N ILE A 194 7.70 23.33 21.73
CA ILE A 194 8.25 24.66 22.12
C ILE A 194 7.51 25.72 21.32
N THR A 195 6.68 26.50 22.01
CA THR A 195 5.94 27.61 21.40
C THR A 195 6.83 28.86 21.23
N GLN A 196 6.52 29.67 20.23
CA GLN A 196 7.14 30.97 19.98
C GLN A 196 6.07 31.99 19.54
N GLY A 197 5.58 32.78 20.47
CA GLY A 197 4.41 33.62 20.22
C GLY A 197 3.20 32.77 19.81
N ASP A 198 2.56 33.14 18.70
CA ASP A 198 1.39 32.44 18.17
C ASP A 198 1.73 31.20 17.30
N THR A 199 3.01 30.84 17.22
CA THR A 199 3.48 29.70 16.40
C THR A 199 4.36 28.76 17.24
N TYR A 200 5.09 27.88 16.59
CA TYR A 200 6.01 26.94 17.22
C TYR A 200 7.44 27.20 16.74
N LYS A 201 8.40 27.16 17.67
CA LYS A 201 9.81 26.98 17.36
C LYS A 201 10.08 25.52 16.99
N GLN A 202 9.47 24.60 17.72
CA GLN A 202 9.48 23.16 17.50
C GLN A 202 8.12 22.60 17.91
N LEU A 203 7.50 21.80 17.09
CA LEU A 203 6.32 21.04 17.42
C LEU A 203 6.73 19.63 17.81
N GLY A 204 6.16 19.06 18.87
CA GLY A 204 6.48 17.69 19.32
C GLY A 204 6.08 16.65 18.29
N PHE A 205 4.91 16.80 17.69
CA PHE A 205 4.38 15.96 16.63
C PHE A 205 3.35 16.73 15.81
N MET A 206 3.27 16.45 14.51
CA MET A 206 2.30 17.09 13.61
C MET A 206 1.17 16.12 13.26
N PRO A 207 0.06 16.12 14.01
CA PRO A 207 -0.97 15.08 13.89
C PRO A 207 -1.80 15.18 12.61
N ASN A 208 -1.90 16.36 12.00
CA ASN A 208 -2.71 16.63 10.80
C ASN A 208 -1.85 16.91 9.56
N TYR A 209 -0.72 16.23 9.45
CA TYR A 209 0.16 16.34 8.29
C TYR A 209 -0.31 15.46 7.14
N HIS A 210 -1.50 15.78 6.64
CA HIS A 210 -2.20 15.01 5.61
C HIS A 210 -1.52 15.11 4.24
N GLY A 211 -1.68 14.04 3.45
CA GLY A 211 -1.03 13.87 2.16
C GLY A 211 0.41 13.36 2.28
N TRP A 212 0.88 13.14 3.49
CA TRP A 212 2.13 12.54 3.87
C TRP A 212 1.82 11.27 4.65
N GLU A 213 2.80 10.63 5.26
CA GLU A 213 2.60 9.34 5.90
C GLU A 213 1.79 9.40 7.22
N THR A 214 1.52 10.59 7.75
CA THR A 214 0.65 10.77 8.91
C THR A 214 -0.83 10.74 8.50
N THR A 215 -1.33 9.59 8.07
CA THR A 215 -2.72 9.37 7.64
C THR A 215 -3.53 8.63 8.70
N THR A 216 -4.86 8.69 8.59
CA THR A 216 -5.77 8.01 9.54
C THR A 216 -5.54 6.49 9.59
N GLU A 217 -5.22 5.86 8.46
CA GLU A 217 -4.99 4.42 8.39
C GLU A 217 -3.75 3.97 9.15
N HIS A 218 -2.67 4.78 9.16
CA HIS A 218 -1.46 4.49 9.91
C HIS A 218 -1.70 4.51 11.42
N TYR A 219 -2.49 5.45 11.93
CA TYR A 219 -2.93 5.43 13.33
C TYR A 219 -3.79 4.19 13.60
N MET A 220 -4.80 3.96 12.75
CA MET A 220 -5.74 2.85 12.91
C MET A 220 -5.04 1.50 12.94
N GLY A 221 -3.98 1.30 12.14
CA GLY A 221 -3.19 0.08 12.12
C GLY A 221 -2.69 -0.34 13.50
N GLN A 222 -2.37 0.62 14.37
CA GLN A 222 -1.90 0.32 15.74
C GLN A 222 -3.02 -0.19 16.66
N PHE A 223 -4.29 0.08 16.32
CA PHE A 223 -5.47 -0.39 17.05
C PHE A 223 -6.01 -1.73 16.53
N SER A 224 -5.45 -2.26 15.43
CA SER A 224 -5.85 -3.52 14.79
C SER A 224 -7.37 -3.60 14.49
N PRO A 225 -7.94 -2.63 13.74
CA PRO A 225 -9.37 -2.60 13.48
C PRO A 225 -9.83 -3.73 12.56
N THR A 226 -11.07 -4.13 12.72
CA THR A 226 -11.81 -4.92 11.73
C THR A 226 -12.55 -3.96 10.82
N TYR A 227 -12.27 -3.98 9.53
CA TYR A 227 -12.92 -3.08 8.56
C TYR A 227 -14.22 -3.65 8.00
N PHE A 228 -14.29 -4.98 7.89
CA PHE A 228 -15.42 -5.71 7.31
C PHE A 228 -15.73 -6.95 8.14
N ASP A 229 -17.00 -7.29 8.26
CA ASP A 229 -17.43 -8.57 8.80
C ASP A 229 -17.28 -9.71 7.77
N LYS A 230 -17.62 -10.93 8.18
CA LYS A 230 -17.52 -12.13 7.30
C LYS A 230 -18.46 -12.07 6.08
N SER A 231 -19.44 -11.19 6.06
CA SER A 231 -20.32 -10.97 4.91
C SER A 231 -19.81 -9.89 3.97
N GLY A 232 -18.68 -9.25 4.30
CA GLY A 232 -18.10 -8.13 3.57
C GLY A 232 -18.78 -6.79 3.86
N LYS A 233 -19.59 -6.70 4.93
CA LYS A 233 -20.23 -5.47 5.36
C LYS A 233 -19.27 -4.67 6.24
N SER A 234 -19.28 -3.34 6.09
CA SER A 234 -18.44 -2.45 6.87
C SER A 234 -18.76 -2.49 8.37
N THR A 235 -17.70 -2.66 9.17
CA THR A 235 -17.75 -2.61 10.65
C THR A 235 -17.25 -1.28 11.21
N VAL A 236 -16.89 -0.32 10.38
CA VAL A 236 -16.30 0.97 10.77
C VAL A 236 -17.13 1.71 11.83
N ALA A 237 -18.48 1.58 11.80
CA ALA A 237 -19.35 2.21 12.78
C ALA A 237 -19.46 1.46 14.11
N SER A 238 -19.12 0.18 14.16
CA SER A 238 -19.30 -0.69 15.33
C SER A 238 -18.01 -1.14 16.00
N ASP A 239 -16.89 -1.05 15.28
CA ASP A 239 -15.58 -1.43 15.84
C ASP A 239 -15.05 -0.33 16.76
N PRO A 240 -14.81 -0.64 18.07
CA PRO A 240 -14.27 0.33 19.01
C PRO A 240 -12.86 0.80 18.67
N ALA A 241 -12.05 -0.04 18.00
CA ALA A 241 -10.70 0.32 17.56
C ALA A 241 -10.71 1.51 16.60
N VAL A 242 -11.69 1.56 15.67
CA VAL A 242 -11.86 2.67 14.74
C VAL A 242 -12.17 3.97 15.48
N SER A 243 -13.15 3.95 16.38
CA SER A 243 -13.51 5.14 17.16
C SER A 243 -12.40 5.60 18.11
N ALA A 244 -11.60 4.68 18.65
CA ALA A 244 -10.46 5.00 19.50
C ALA A 244 -9.34 5.70 18.71
N ALA A 245 -9.03 5.22 17.49
CA ALA A 245 -8.04 5.85 16.63
C ALA A 245 -8.43 7.30 16.26
N PHE A 246 -9.70 7.54 15.87
CA PHE A 246 -10.18 8.89 15.59
C PHE A 246 -10.16 9.81 16.83
N THR A 247 -10.50 9.25 17.99
CA THR A 247 -10.45 9.99 19.26
C THR A 247 -9.04 10.41 19.61
N LEU A 248 -8.06 9.50 19.45
CA LEU A 248 -6.64 9.81 19.63
C LEU A 248 -6.18 10.93 18.68
N GLN A 249 -6.49 10.79 17.40
CA GLN A 249 -6.07 11.76 16.38
C GLN A 249 -6.62 13.16 16.68
N LYS A 250 -7.92 13.26 16.99
CA LYS A 250 -8.57 14.52 17.41
C LYS A 250 -7.95 15.08 18.68
N LYS A 251 -7.70 14.24 19.69
CA LYS A 251 -7.09 14.63 20.95
C LYS A 251 -5.70 15.22 20.75
N LEU A 252 -4.85 14.60 19.91
CA LEU A 252 -3.54 15.14 19.56
C LEU A 252 -3.63 16.52 18.92
N VAL A 253 -4.58 16.70 17.99
CA VAL A 253 -4.84 18.01 17.37
C VAL A 253 -5.20 19.05 18.42
N ASP A 254 -6.14 18.74 19.32
CA ASP A 254 -6.62 19.70 20.33
C ASP A 254 -5.52 20.06 21.35
N GLU A 255 -4.78 19.07 21.83
CA GLU A 255 -3.75 19.23 22.86
C GLU A 255 -2.49 19.93 22.36
N LEU A 256 -2.18 19.80 21.06
CA LEU A 256 -1.00 20.44 20.45
C LEU A 256 -1.28 21.84 19.90
N GLY A 257 -2.44 22.42 20.20
CA GLY A 257 -2.75 23.82 19.93
C GLY A 257 -4.00 24.09 19.11
N GLY A 258 -4.69 23.04 18.71
CA GLY A 258 -5.92 23.10 17.91
C GLY A 258 -5.68 23.18 16.41
N TYR A 259 -6.68 22.75 15.65
CA TYR A 259 -6.60 22.58 14.20
C TYR A 259 -6.10 23.83 13.47
N GLN A 260 -6.64 25.01 13.78
CA GLN A 260 -6.30 26.25 13.07
C GLN A 260 -4.83 26.67 13.27
N LYS A 261 -4.31 26.52 14.48
CA LYS A 261 -2.90 26.85 14.77
C LYS A 261 -1.95 25.88 14.11
N LEU A 262 -2.28 24.58 14.12
CA LEU A 262 -1.52 23.52 13.44
C LEU A 262 -1.53 23.73 11.92
N GLU A 263 -2.67 24.05 11.31
CA GLU A 263 -2.77 24.34 9.86
C GLU A 263 -1.92 25.56 9.46
N LYS A 264 -1.94 26.63 10.27
CA LYS A 264 -1.10 27.81 10.03
C LYS A 264 0.39 27.45 10.08
N TYR A 265 0.79 26.59 11.01
CA TYR A 265 2.17 26.12 11.11
C TYR A 265 2.54 25.23 9.94
N ARG A 266 1.68 24.27 9.61
CA ARG A 266 1.86 23.34 8.50
C ARG A 266 2.09 24.04 7.16
N ALA A 267 1.37 25.12 6.89
CA ALA A 267 1.51 25.89 5.66
C ALA A 267 2.92 26.49 5.45
N GLY A 268 3.73 26.58 6.51
CA GLY A 268 5.12 27.04 6.46
C GLY A 268 6.17 25.93 6.48
N LEU A 269 5.76 24.67 6.53
CA LEU A 269 6.68 23.52 6.52
C LEU A 269 7.14 23.19 5.10
N GLY A 270 8.28 22.51 5.00
CA GLY A 270 8.81 22.06 3.71
C GLY A 270 8.08 20.83 3.17
N ASP A 271 8.42 20.45 1.93
CA ASP A 271 7.81 19.33 1.23
C ASP A 271 8.28 17.98 1.76
N GLU A 272 7.44 16.97 1.62
CA GLU A 272 7.70 15.59 2.06
C GLU A 272 9.02 15.04 1.50
N TRP A 273 9.20 15.12 0.20
CA TRP A 273 10.37 14.57 -0.50
C TRP A 273 11.55 15.54 -0.59
N GLY A 274 11.39 16.73 -0.02
CA GLY A 274 12.38 17.79 -0.08
C GLY A 274 13.41 17.75 1.06
N ALA A 275 14.56 18.37 0.82
CA ALA A 275 15.61 18.55 1.86
C ALA A 275 15.15 19.37 3.07
N LYS A 276 14.04 20.12 2.95
CA LYS A 276 13.43 20.92 4.03
C LYS A 276 12.29 20.19 4.74
N HIS A 277 12.28 18.86 4.69
CA HIS A 277 11.32 18.06 5.45
C HIS A 277 11.33 18.48 6.95
N PRO A 278 10.17 18.70 7.58
CA PRO A 278 10.09 19.31 8.92
C PRO A 278 10.79 18.52 10.02
N PHE A 279 10.83 17.20 9.94
CA PHE A 279 11.64 16.39 10.86
C PHE A 279 13.13 16.64 10.64
N GLN A 280 13.62 16.64 9.40
CA GLN A 280 15.03 16.84 9.06
C GLN A 280 15.54 18.24 9.43
N THR A 281 14.65 19.24 9.45
CA THR A 281 14.98 20.61 9.88
C THR A 281 14.81 20.84 11.39
N GLY A 282 14.31 19.84 12.13
CA GLY A 282 14.03 19.95 13.56
C GLY A 282 12.79 20.79 13.90
N GLN A 283 11.98 21.16 12.91
CA GLN A 283 10.70 21.86 13.12
C GLN A 283 9.66 20.95 13.78
N VAL A 284 9.76 19.64 13.56
CA VAL A 284 8.94 18.61 14.21
C VAL A 284 9.88 17.60 14.89
N ALA A 285 9.63 17.30 16.16
CA ALA A 285 10.52 16.45 16.96
C ALA A 285 10.25 14.96 16.82
N MET A 286 9.01 14.56 16.51
CA MET A 286 8.58 13.18 16.23
C MET A 286 7.79 13.15 14.93
N GLN A 287 8.04 12.14 14.10
CA GLN A 287 7.38 11.93 12.81
C GLN A 287 7.02 10.46 12.63
N LEU A 288 5.80 10.18 12.18
CA LEU A 288 5.41 8.89 11.63
C LEU A 288 5.82 8.87 10.17
N ASP A 289 6.59 7.84 9.74
CA ASP A 289 7.03 7.73 8.35
C ASP A 289 7.45 6.27 8.03
N GLY A 290 7.58 5.95 6.75
CA GLY A 290 8.07 4.68 6.28
C GLY A 290 9.60 4.54 6.38
N GLU A 291 10.12 3.33 6.15
CA GLU A 291 11.54 3.01 6.28
C GLU A 291 12.44 3.78 5.31
N TRP A 292 11.93 4.18 4.14
CA TRP A 292 12.66 4.99 3.15
C TRP A 292 13.10 6.35 3.72
N ARG A 293 12.34 6.90 4.66
CA ARG A 293 12.70 8.16 5.32
C ARG A 293 14.05 8.11 6.00
N LEU A 294 14.48 6.94 6.48
CA LEU A 294 15.76 6.81 7.19
C LEU A 294 16.94 7.24 6.31
N GLY A 295 17.00 6.77 5.07
CA GLY A 295 18.04 7.18 4.13
C GLY A 295 18.04 8.68 3.89
N MET A 296 16.87 9.25 3.57
CA MET A 296 16.69 10.68 3.35
C MET A 296 17.08 11.53 4.56
N ALA A 297 16.70 11.08 5.77
CA ALA A 297 17.00 11.80 7.00
C ALA A 297 18.49 11.76 7.34
N VAL A 298 19.18 10.64 7.07
CA VAL A 298 20.62 10.52 7.24
C VAL A 298 21.39 11.41 6.26
N ASP A 299 20.97 11.41 5.00
CA ASP A 299 21.60 12.21 3.94
C ASP A 299 21.42 13.72 4.16
N ALA A 300 20.29 14.12 4.74
CA ALA A 300 20.02 15.52 5.10
C ALA A 300 20.92 16.06 6.21
N LYS A 301 21.59 15.20 7.00
CA LYS A 301 22.51 15.59 8.10
C LYS A 301 21.87 16.62 9.04
N PRO A 302 20.79 16.32 9.74
CA PRO A 302 19.92 17.29 10.42
C PRO A 302 20.56 18.02 11.62
N GLY A 303 21.80 17.80 11.96
CA GLY A 303 22.47 18.44 13.10
C GLY A 303 22.01 17.92 14.48
N PHE A 304 21.26 16.81 14.51
CA PHE A 304 20.84 16.09 15.70
C PHE A 304 20.85 14.58 15.47
N ASP A 305 20.87 13.80 16.55
CA ASP A 305 20.83 12.34 16.47
C ASP A 305 19.39 11.84 16.19
N ILE A 306 19.26 11.02 15.13
CA ILE A 306 17.99 10.41 14.74
C ILE A 306 17.78 9.12 15.54
N GLY A 307 16.61 8.98 16.14
CA GLY A 307 16.09 7.72 16.66
C GLY A 307 14.99 7.15 15.77
N VAL A 308 14.87 5.82 15.76
CA VAL A 308 13.77 5.09 15.12
C VAL A 308 13.23 4.07 16.11
N ALA A 309 11.92 3.97 16.22
CA ALA A 309 11.22 3.05 17.10
C ALA A 309 9.92 2.56 16.45
N PRO A 310 9.32 1.44 16.90
CA PRO A 310 7.95 1.12 16.56
C PRO A 310 6.99 2.23 16.99
N LEU A 311 5.87 2.37 16.26
CA LEU A 311 4.79 3.26 16.70
C LEU A 311 4.19 2.79 18.02
N PRO A 312 3.70 3.71 18.87
CA PRO A 312 3.00 3.36 20.09
C PRO A 312 1.76 2.50 19.83
N VAL A 313 1.37 1.74 20.82
CA VAL A 313 0.14 0.95 20.83
C VAL A 313 -0.84 1.49 21.86
N PRO A 314 -2.13 1.09 21.86
CA PRO A 314 -3.05 1.40 22.95
C PRO A 314 -2.50 0.98 24.31
N ASP A 315 -2.80 1.75 25.38
CA ASP A 315 -2.23 1.53 26.71
C ASP A 315 -2.58 0.14 27.28
N ASP A 316 -3.76 -0.38 26.95
CA ASP A 316 -4.22 -1.71 27.32
C ASP A 316 -3.64 -2.83 26.42
N GLN A 317 -2.81 -2.50 25.43
CA GLN A 317 -2.12 -3.40 24.53
C GLN A 317 -0.59 -3.21 24.57
N ALA A 318 -0.03 -2.72 25.66
CA ALA A 318 1.41 -2.43 25.79
C ALA A 318 2.31 -3.65 25.52
N ASP A 319 1.81 -4.86 25.73
CA ASP A 319 2.47 -6.13 25.40
C ASP A 319 2.60 -6.39 23.90
N GLN A 320 1.84 -5.69 23.07
CA GLN A 320 1.91 -5.76 21.61
C GLN A 320 2.88 -4.71 20.99
N TYR A 321 3.59 -3.93 21.82
CA TYR A 321 4.57 -2.98 21.31
C TYR A 321 5.61 -3.66 20.43
N GLY A 322 5.88 -3.08 19.27
CA GLY A 322 6.75 -3.66 18.24
C GLY A 322 6.00 -4.12 16.99
N LYS A 323 4.65 -4.16 17.03
CA LYS A 323 3.83 -4.28 15.82
C LYS A 323 3.79 -2.96 15.05
N GLY A 324 3.40 -3.01 13.77
CA GLY A 324 3.21 -1.82 12.96
C GLY A 324 2.21 -2.02 11.83
N TYR A 325 1.99 -0.95 11.07
CA TYR A 325 1.22 -0.99 9.84
C TYR A 325 2.15 -1.34 8.68
N ILE A 326 1.72 -2.22 7.80
CA ILE A 326 2.50 -2.75 6.68
C ILE A 326 1.71 -2.54 5.39
N THR A 327 2.37 -1.93 4.42
CA THR A 327 1.96 -1.92 3.01
C THR A 327 3.11 -2.49 2.17
N GLY A 328 3.22 -2.13 0.91
CA GLY A 328 4.36 -2.53 0.09
C GLY A 328 4.08 -2.50 -1.40
N THR A 329 5.03 -3.03 -2.12
CA THR A 329 4.93 -3.24 -3.57
C THR A 329 4.48 -4.67 -3.84
N ILE A 330 3.44 -4.81 -4.64
CA ILE A 330 2.95 -6.09 -5.15
C ILE A 330 3.42 -6.35 -6.57
N ALA A 331 3.51 -7.63 -6.95
CA ALA A 331 3.69 -8.06 -8.32
C ALA A 331 2.69 -9.17 -8.67
N GLY A 332 2.26 -9.22 -9.94
CA GLY A 332 1.28 -10.20 -10.40
C GLY A 332 1.40 -10.50 -11.89
N ILE A 333 0.75 -11.57 -12.33
CA ILE A 333 0.77 -12.04 -13.72
C ILE A 333 -0.53 -11.62 -14.40
N ALA A 334 -0.43 -10.98 -15.57
CA ALA A 334 -1.59 -10.57 -16.35
C ALA A 334 -2.40 -11.79 -16.83
N ALA A 335 -3.72 -11.76 -16.62
CA ALA A 335 -4.59 -12.87 -17.01
C ALA A 335 -4.65 -13.09 -18.53
N ASN A 336 -4.42 -12.02 -19.31
CA ASN A 336 -4.36 -12.09 -20.77
C ASN A 336 -2.97 -12.44 -21.34
N SER A 337 -1.98 -12.71 -20.48
CA SER A 337 -0.67 -13.19 -20.92
C SER A 337 -0.78 -14.59 -21.48
N THR A 338 -0.17 -14.82 -22.63
CA THR A 338 0.01 -16.17 -23.24
C THR A 338 1.29 -16.87 -22.76
N LYS A 339 2.04 -16.24 -21.83
CA LYS A 339 3.35 -16.69 -21.34
C LYS A 339 3.36 -16.85 -19.82
N GLN A 340 2.25 -17.34 -19.25
CA GLN A 340 2.03 -17.36 -17.80
C GLN A 340 3.05 -18.23 -17.05
N ASN A 341 3.53 -19.35 -17.62
CA ASN A 341 4.55 -20.17 -16.96
C ASN A 341 5.92 -19.47 -16.94
N ALA A 342 6.34 -18.79 -18.03
CA ALA A 342 7.56 -18.01 -18.05
C ALA A 342 7.46 -16.78 -17.13
N ALA A 343 6.29 -16.11 -17.11
CA ALA A 343 5.97 -15.02 -16.19
C ALA A 343 6.03 -15.48 -14.73
N TRP A 344 5.56 -16.72 -14.43
CA TRP A 344 5.65 -17.30 -13.09
C TRP A 344 7.11 -17.56 -12.68
N GLU A 345 7.95 -18.11 -13.54
CA GLU A 345 9.36 -18.30 -13.20
C GLU A 345 10.04 -16.98 -12.80
N PHE A 346 9.75 -15.90 -13.52
CA PHE A 346 10.24 -14.56 -13.18
C PHE A 346 9.63 -14.06 -11.88
N LEU A 347 8.30 -14.10 -11.74
CA LEU A 347 7.60 -13.65 -10.52
C LEU A 347 8.10 -14.43 -9.30
N LYS A 348 8.19 -15.73 -9.39
CA LYS A 348 8.73 -16.60 -8.34
C LYS A 348 10.14 -16.17 -7.92
N TYR A 349 11.03 -15.96 -8.88
CA TYR A 349 12.40 -15.53 -8.60
C TYR A 349 12.45 -14.21 -7.86
N ILE A 350 11.76 -13.20 -8.36
CA ILE A 350 11.82 -11.84 -7.76
C ILE A 350 11.12 -11.72 -6.40
N THR A 351 10.22 -12.67 -6.06
CA THR A 351 9.43 -12.62 -4.82
C THR A 351 9.80 -13.68 -3.79
N THR A 352 10.51 -14.76 -4.16
CA THR A 352 10.78 -15.87 -3.24
C THR A 352 12.23 -16.33 -3.19
N ASP A 353 13.08 -16.01 -4.19
CA ASP A 353 14.50 -16.29 -4.10
C ASP A 353 15.16 -15.33 -3.10
N THR A 354 15.74 -15.90 -2.03
CA THR A 354 16.26 -15.09 -0.91
C THR A 354 17.34 -14.12 -1.34
N ASP A 355 18.26 -14.54 -2.24
CA ASP A 355 19.38 -13.68 -2.68
C ASP A 355 18.87 -12.57 -3.62
N ALA A 356 17.91 -12.87 -4.49
CA ALA A 356 17.26 -11.89 -5.35
C ALA A 356 16.48 -10.85 -4.54
N VAL A 357 15.65 -11.30 -3.59
CA VAL A 357 14.86 -10.42 -2.71
C VAL A 357 15.78 -9.53 -1.87
N VAL A 358 16.84 -10.08 -1.25
CA VAL A 358 17.80 -9.31 -0.47
C VAL A 358 18.59 -8.32 -1.35
N GLY A 359 19.01 -8.76 -2.53
CA GLY A 359 19.74 -7.90 -3.48
C GLY A 359 18.90 -6.70 -3.92
N PHE A 360 17.64 -6.94 -4.24
CA PHE A 360 16.70 -5.91 -4.65
C PHE A 360 16.34 -4.96 -3.49
N SER A 361 16.04 -5.52 -2.32
CA SER A 361 15.80 -4.76 -1.10
C SER A 361 16.96 -3.81 -0.74
N ASN A 362 18.21 -4.30 -0.83
CA ASN A 362 19.39 -3.46 -0.63
C ASN A 362 19.52 -2.32 -1.67
N ALA A 363 19.10 -2.56 -2.91
CA ALA A 363 19.20 -1.58 -3.99
C ALA A 363 18.13 -0.48 -3.90
N ILE A 364 16.92 -0.84 -3.43
CA ILE A 364 15.78 0.07 -3.32
C ILE A 364 15.68 0.70 -1.92
N HIS A 365 16.35 0.13 -0.91
CA HIS A 365 16.25 0.52 0.50
C HIS A 365 14.85 0.31 1.10
N ASN A 366 14.13 -0.73 0.66
CA ASN A 366 12.85 -1.16 1.22
C ASN A 366 12.98 -2.46 2.01
N VAL A 367 11.96 -2.78 2.80
CA VAL A 367 11.88 -4.02 3.57
C VAL A 367 11.75 -5.22 2.63
N PRO A 368 12.55 -6.29 2.80
CA PRO A 368 12.39 -7.49 1.99
C PRO A 368 11.09 -8.23 2.30
N SER A 369 10.49 -8.84 1.28
CA SER A 369 9.15 -9.42 1.35
C SER A 369 9.06 -10.82 1.95
N THR A 370 10.19 -11.51 2.22
CA THR A 370 10.14 -12.88 2.76
C THR A 370 10.74 -13.00 4.16
N LEU A 371 10.18 -13.93 4.97
CA LEU A 371 10.68 -14.21 6.32
C LEU A 371 12.16 -14.65 6.35
N ALA A 372 12.64 -15.32 5.28
CA ALA A 372 14.03 -15.71 5.13
C ALA A 372 14.92 -14.50 4.83
N ALA A 373 14.48 -13.63 3.92
CA ALA A 373 15.23 -12.43 3.54
C ALA A 373 15.32 -11.42 4.68
N LEU A 374 14.27 -11.23 5.48
CA LEU A 374 14.26 -10.38 6.69
C LEU A 374 15.36 -10.75 7.71
N LYS A 375 15.80 -12.01 7.73
CA LYS A 375 16.84 -12.53 8.63
C LYS A 375 18.20 -12.67 7.94
N SER A 376 18.32 -12.27 6.70
CA SER A 376 19.53 -12.50 5.93
C SER A 376 20.71 -11.64 6.42
N PRO A 377 21.90 -12.22 6.66
CA PRO A 377 23.10 -11.46 7.02
C PRO A 377 23.64 -10.64 5.83
N LYS A 378 23.08 -10.82 4.62
CA LYS A 378 23.45 -10.08 3.41
C LYS A 378 22.74 -8.73 3.28
N LEU A 379 21.78 -8.43 4.19
CA LEU A 379 21.14 -7.12 4.26
C LEU A 379 22.16 -6.04 4.65
N LYS A 380 22.12 -4.92 3.94
CA LYS A 380 23.07 -3.81 4.09
C LYS A 380 22.33 -2.52 4.39
N TYR A 381 21.99 -2.34 5.66
CA TYR A 381 21.25 -1.17 6.12
C TYR A 381 21.97 -0.44 7.24
N ASP A 382 21.56 0.82 7.44
CA ASP A 382 21.82 1.53 8.70
C ASP A 382 21.27 0.70 9.88
N PRO A 383 22.01 0.56 11.00
CA PRO A 383 21.57 -0.25 12.13
C PRO A 383 20.13 0.06 12.63
N ARG A 384 19.66 1.31 12.47
CA ARG A 384 18.30 1.75 12.85
C ARG A 384 17.22 1.13 11.97
N PHE A 385 17.55 0.72 10.75
CA PHE A 385 16.63 0.04 9.83
C PHE A 385 16.12 -1.30 10.38
N LYS A 386 16.86 -1.90 11.32
CA LYS A 386 16.42 -3.12 12.01
C LYS A 386 15.04 -2.99 12.62
N THR A 387 14.66 -1.81 13.09
CA THR A 387 13.32 -1.56 13.63
C THR A 387 12.23 -1.92 12.61
N PHE A 388 12.40 -1.53 11.36
CA PHE A 388 11.43 -1.83 10.29
C PHE A 388 11.41 -3.30 9.90
N LEU A 389 12.57 -3.96 9.91
CA LEU A 389 12.64 -5.42 9.70
C LEU A 389 11.90 -6.19 10.81
N ASP A 390 12.06 -5.76 12.06
CA ASP A 390 11.39 -6.36 13.22
C ASP A 390 9.87 -6.12 13.16
N ILE A 391 9.43 -4.91 12.79
CA ILE A 391 8.01 -4.60 12.57
C ILE A 391 7.44 -5.49 11.47
N ALA A 392 8.11 -5.62 10.33
CA ALA A 392 7.63 -6.46 9.23
C ALA A 392 7.57 -7.94 9.58
N ALA A 393 8.50 -8.42 10.41
CA ALA A 393 8.54 -9.81 10.88
C ALA A 393 7.54 -10.10 12.02
N ASN A 394 6.97 -9.05 12.66
CA ASN A 394 6.07 -9.22 13.79
C ASN A 394 4.71 -9.80 13.32
N PRO A 395 4.27 -10.95 13.87
CA PRO A 395 3.02 -11.59 13.44
C PRO A 395 1.77 -10.77 13.80
N ASN A 396 1.87 -9.80 14.70
CA ASN A 396 0.78 -8.91 15.10
C ASN A 396 0.75 -7.61 14.29
N SER A 397 1.70 -7.41 13.37
CA SER A 397 1.65 -6.28 12.42
C SER A 397 0.44 -6.39 11.51
N THR A 398 -0.14 -5.25 11.18
CA THR A 398 -1.43 -5.16 10.50
C THR A 398 -1.29 -4.55 9.11
N THR A 399 -2.31 -4.75 8.30
CA THR A 399 -2.50 -4.09 7.00
C THR A 399 -3.98 -3.82 6.80
N ALA A 400 -4.30 -2.90 5.91
CA ALA A 400 -5.68 -2.73 5.46
C ALA A 400 -6.08 -3.88 4.53
N PRO A 401 -7.26 -4.50 4.70
CA PRO A 401 -7.71 -5.58 3.84
C PRO A 401 -7.99 -5.08 2.41
N SER A 402 -7.73 -5.91 1.42
CA SER A 402 -8.14 -5.65 0.04
C SER A 402 -9.66 -5.54 -0.08
N SER A 403 -10.14 -4.71 -1.01
CA SER A 403 -11.57 -4.58 -1.32
C SER A 403 -11.82 -4.60 -2.82
N ILE A 404 -13.03 -5.00 -3.24
CA ILE A 404 -13.40 -5.15 -4.65
C ILE A 404 -13.21 -3.86 -5.47
N ASN A 405 -13.32 -2.70 -4.83
CA ASN A 405 -13.20 -1.38 -5.46
C ASN A 405 -11.82 -0.71 -5.29
N GLY A 406 -10.79 -1.47 -4.89
CA GLY A 406 -9.42 -0.96 -4.82
C GLY A 406 -9.14 -0.02 -3.65
N GLY A 407 -9.77 -0.25 -2.49
CA GLY A 407 -9.46 0.49 -1.26
C GLY A 407 -10.20 1.83 -1.12
N VAL A 408 -11.24 2.10 -1.90
CA VAL A 408 -12.05 3.35 -1.80
C VAL A 408 -12.57 3.58 -0.37
N TYR A 409 -12.82 2.51 0.40
CA TYR A 409 -13.24 2.62 1.79
C TYR A 409 -12.23 3.36 2.68
N LEU A 410 -10.93 3.25 2.41
CA LEU A 410 -9.90 3.98 3.15
C LEU A 410 -9.99 5.48 2.90
N THR A 411 -10.28 5.90 1.67
CA THR A 411 -10.55 7.32 1.36
C THR A 411 -11.73 7.85 2.15
N THR A 412 -12.84 7.09 2.21
CA THR A 412 -14.03 7.47 3.00
C THR A 412 -13.70 7.61 4.50
N ILE A 413 -12.90 6.69 5.05
CA ILE A 413 -12.43 6.75 6.44
C ILE A 413 -11.54 7.97 6.67
N GLN A 414 -10.61 8.22 5.78
CA GLN A 414 -9.68 9.35 5.85
C GLN A 414 -10.39 10.71 5.78
N GLU A 415 -11.35 10.86 4.87
CA GLU A 415 -12.16 12.08 4.77
C GLU A 415 -12.97 12.34 6.04
N LEU A 416 -13.52 11.28 6.66
CA LEU A 416 -14.17 11.39 7.96
C LEU A 416 -13.17 11.85 9.05
N GLY A 417 -11.98 11.27 9.09
CA GLY A 417 -10.91 11.65 10.03
C GLY A 417 -10.57 13.13 9.93
N TYR A 418 -10.33 13.61 8.73
CA TYR A 418 -10.02 15.02 8.46
C TYR A 418 -11.19 15.95 8.79
N GLY A 419 -12.41 15.50 8.52
CA GLY A 419 -13.64 16.21 8.92
C GLY A 419 -13.79 16.32 10.45
N TYR A 420 -13.47 15.25 11.17
CA TYR A 420 -13.54 15.21 12.63
C TYR A 420 -12.44 16.05 13.30
N GLU A 421 -11.21 15.94 12.86
CA GLU A 421 -10.09 16.75 13.35
C GLU A 421 -10.33 18.26 13.19
N SER A 422 -10.83 18.65 12.02
CA SER A 422 -11.10 20.07 11.71
C SER A 422 -12.34 20.63 12.41
N GLY A 423 -13.13 19.80 13.08
CA GLY A 423 -14.41 20.17 13.70
C GLY A 423 -15.56 20.33 12.70
N LYS A 424 -15.39 19.99 11.42
CA LYS A 424 -16.49 19.92 10.44
C LYS A 424 -17.48 18.82 10.79
N VAL A 425 -16.97 17.69 11.28
CA VAL A 425 -17.77 16.61 11.87
C VAL A 425 -17.69 16.74 13.38
N THR A 426 -18.79 17.06 14.03
CA THR A 426 -18.87 17.26 15.49
C THR A 426 -19.38 16.04 16.25
N ASP A 427 -20.07 15.13 15.58
CA ASP A 427 -20.61 13.88 16.14
C ASP A 427 -19.96 12.69 15.44
N LEU A 428 -18.90 12.15 16.09
CA LEU A 428 -18.14 11.03 15.55
C LEU A 428 -19.00 9.81 15.27
N LYS A 429 -19.96 9.49 16.17
CA LYS A 429 -20.83 8.32 16.01
C LYS A 429 -21.70 8.42 14.76
N LYS A 430 -22.27 9.59 14.50
CA LYS A 430 -23.03 9.82 13.26
C LYS A 430 -22.12 9.82 12.03
N GLY A 431 -20.91 10.38 12.14
CA GLY A 431 -19.92 10.35 11.09
C GLY A 431 -19.53 8.93 10.69
N LEU A 432 -19.21 8.08 11.67
CA LEU A 432 -18.89 6.67 11.45
C LEU A 432 -20.05 5.89 10.84
N ALA A 433 -21.29 6.14 11.30
CA ALA A 433 -22.47 5.49 10.71
C ALA A 433 -22.69 5.89 9.24
N ALA A 434 -22.45 7.16 8.90
CA ALA A 434 -22.54 7.64 7.53
C ALA A 434 -21.42 7.04 6.64
N ALA A 435 -20.20 7.00 7.15
CA ALA A 435 -19.05 6.39 6.45
C ALA A 435 -19.27 4.90 6.18
N ALA A 436 -19.71 4.13 7.19
CA ALA A 436 -20.02 2.71 7.02
C ALA A 436 -21.08 2.47 5.94
N LYS A 437 -22.16 3.28 5.93
CA LYS A 437 -23.19 3.21 4.89
C LYS A 437 -22.65 3.54 3.50
N GLN A 438 -21.79 4.55 3.39
CA GLN A 438 -21.16 4.93 2.12
C GLN A 438 -20.26 3.79 1.61
N ILE A 439 -19.43 3.23 2.49
CA ILE A 439 -18.54 2.09 2.16
C ILE A 439 -19.36 0.90 1.65
N ASP A 440 -20.44 0.53 2.35
CA ASP A 440 -21.33 -0.57 1.92
C ASP A 440 -21.97 -0.29 0.55
N THR A 441 -22.32 0.98 0.28
CA THR A 441 -22.89 1.39 -1.01
C THR A 441 -21.85 1.28 -2.13
N ASP A 442 -20.63 1.77 -1.91
CA ASP A 442 -19.54 1.76 -2.91
C ASP A 442 -19.10 0.32 -3.25
N ILE A 443 -19.07 -0.57 -2.24
CA ILE A 443 -18.80 -1.99 -2.44
C ILE A 443 -19.92 -2.67 -3.24
N ALA A 444 -21.19 -2.35 -2.94
CA ALA A 444 -22.33 -2.92 -3.67
C ALA A 444 -22.36 -2.47 -5.13
N GLN A 445 -21.93 -1.26 -5.45
CA GLN A 445 -21.84 -0.75 -6.81
C GLN A 445 -20.67 -1.34 -7.62
N ALA A 446 -19.66 -1.87 -6.95
CA ALA A 446 -18.50 -2.48 -7.58
C ALA A 446 -18.68 -3.99 -7.88
N LYS A 447 -19.74 -4.62 -7.37
CA LYS A 447 -20.13 -6.01 -7.65
C LYS A 447 -20.92 -6.10 -8.96
#